data_0a72e96167ff564b3e8eb51af5765d88
#
_entry.id   0a72e96167ff564b3e8eb51af5765d88
#
_cell.length_a   1.000
_cell.length_b   1.000
_cell.length_c   1.000
_cell.angle_alpha   90.00
_cell.angle_beta   90.00
_cell.angle_gamma   90.00
#
_symmetry.space_group_name_H-M   'P 1'
#
loop_
_entity.id
_entity.type
_entity.pdbx_description
1 polymer ?
#
loop_
_entity_poly.entity_id
_entity_poly.type
_entity_poly.pdbx_seq_one_letter_code
_entity_poly.pdbx_strand_id
1 'polypeptide(L)'
;MIETVDTWGEAVLVSVTEALSNFLGFLPALLGALLILVLGWIISGFLARLVESGLKRIGFEHAANQTGINGFVARAGQGWSASRIAAEIVKWFIRLIAIQAGAQILGMDQVSQIINAILLWIPNLVVALVIVVVGVLIGRVVGGTVRASTSEMGLANPELLAGAAQYAVIAFAVVAALGQLGIAETVINTLFIGIVGAVALAFAIAFGFGGREVAAEITRGWYESGQGAGEKIATYAERRRVDRERLAVAGEPVGSGTTIRPAGERS
;
A
#
# COMPACT_ATOMS: atom_id res chain seq x y z
N MET A 1 4.61 38.98 65.33
CA MET A 1 3.51 39.30 64.38
C MET A 1 3.88 40.42 63.40
N ILE A 2 5.16 40.80 63.33
CA ILE A 2 5.69 41.88 62.42
C ILE A 2 6.45 41.24 61.25
N GLU A 3 6.97 40.03 61.39
CA GLU A 3 7.77 39.34 60.36
C GLU A 3 6.97 38.91 59.09
N THR A 4 5.66 38.81 59.18
CA THR A 4 4.80 38.41 58.06
C THR A 4 4.43 39.55 57.12
N VAL A 5 4.58 40.81 57.55
CA VAL A 5 4.24 42.00 56.75
C VAL A 5 5.39 42.37 55.83
N ASP A 6 6.64 42.19 56.26
CA ASP A 6 7.83 42.45 55.42
C ASP A 6 7.98 41.40 54.34
N THR A 7 7.67 40.11 54.62
CA THR A 7 7.67 39.01 53.64
C THR A 7 6.61 39.22 52.54
N TRP A 8 5.43 39.73 52.86
CA TRP A 8 4.39 40.04 51.87
C TRP A 8 4.80 41.23 50.97
N GLY A 9 5.39 42.26 51.53
CA GLY A 9 5.89 43.41 50.76
C GLY A 9 7.01 43.01 49.80
N GLU A 10 7.97 42.23 50.25
CA GLU A 10 9.05 41.68 49.42
C GLU A 10 8.51 40.75 48.33
N ALA A 11 7.57 39.86 48.65
CA ALA A 11 6.96 38.96 47.66
C ALA A 11 6.22 39.73 46.56
N VAL A 12 5.51 40.81 46.90
CA VAL A 12 4.84 41.67 45.94
C VAL A 12 5.85 42.42 45.07
N LEU A 13 6.91 42.98 45.65
CA LEU A 13 7.96 43.67 44.89
C LEU A 13 8.70 42.73 43.93
N VAL A 14 9.03 41.51 44.36
CA VAL A 14 9.65 40.50 43.51
C VAL A 14 8.71 40.13 42.36
N SER A 15 7.43 39.86 42.64
CA SER A 15 6.44 39.50 41.61
C SER A 15 6.24 40.62 40.60
N VAL A 16 6.21 41.90 41.02
CA VAL A 16 6.10 43.05 40.12
C VAL A 16 7.36 43.21 39.28
N THR A 17 8.54 43.04 39.89
CA THR A 17 9.81 43.12 39.16
C THR A 17 9.97 42.02 38.14
N GLU A 18 9.60 40.79 38.49
CA GLU A 18 9.55 39.65 37.55
C GLU A 18 8.55 39.89 36.43
N ALA A 19 7.34 40.35 36.72
CA ALA A 19 6.36 40.69 35.71
C ALA A 19 6.84 41.74 34.72
N LEU A 20 7.49 42.79 35.26
CA LEU A 20 8.05 43.87 34.45
C LEU A 20 9.23 43.38 33.59
N SER A 21 10.13 42.57 34.16
CA SER A 21 11.26 42.01 33.42
C SER A 21 10.78 41.04 32.30
N ASN A 22 9.80 40.23 32.57
CA ASN A 22 9.18 39.35 31.60
C ASN A 22 8.49 40.13 30.48
N PHE A 23 7.79 41.22 30.83
CA PHE A 23 7.16 42.11 29.85
C PHE A 23 8.20 42.82 28.96
N LEU A 24 9.28 43.34 29.54
CA LEU A 24 10.36 43.98 28.79
C LEU A 24 11.12 42.97 27.90
N GLY A 25 11.29 41.72 28.37
CA GLY A 25 11.87 40.62 27.58
C GLY A 25 10.97 40.14 26.44
N PHE A 26 9.65 40.27 26.59
CA PHE A 26 8.68 39.88 25.55
C PHE A 26 8.75 40.78 24.31
N LEU A 27 9.05 42.09 24.45
CA LEU A 27 9.13 42.99 23.30
C LEU A 27 10.18 42.58 22.25
N PRO A 28 11.45 42.31 22.61
CA PRO A 28 12.45 41.81 21.65
C PRO A 28 12.04 40.45 21.07
N ALA A 29 11.47 39.55 21.88
CA ALA A 29 10.98 38.25 21.39
C ALA A 29 9.85 38.43 20.36
N LEU A 30 8.91 39.33 20.60
CA LEU A 30 7.85 39.67 19.66
C LEU A 30 8.38 40.18 18.31
N LEU A 31 9.38 41.09 18.35
CA LEU A 31 10.02 41.59 17.13
C LEU A 31 10.75 40.48 16.38
N GLY A 32 11.45 39.59 17.10
CA GLY A 32 12.09 38.41 16.52
C GLY A 32 11.08 37.44 15.86
N ALA A 33 10.00 37.17 16.56
CA ALA A 33 8.92 36.32 16.02
C ALA A 33 8.27 36.94 14.77
N LEU A 34 7.98 38.23 14.80
CA LEU A 34 7.42 38.95 13.65
C LEU A 34 8.36 38.91 12.44
N LEU A 35 9.66 39.10 12.66
CA LEU A 35 10.67 39.04 11.60
C LEU A 35 10.71 37.66 10.97
N ILE A 36 10.70 36.58 11.78
CA ILE A 36 10.67 35.21 11.27
C ILE A 36 9.38 34.93 10.49
N LEU A 37 8.23 35.38 10.96
CA LEU A 37 6.97 35.24 10.25
C LEU A 37 7.01 35.93 8.88
N VAL A 38 7.50 37.18 8.81
CA VAL A 38 7.61 37.90 7.54
C VAL A 38 8.56 37.20 6.57
N LEU A 39 9.75 36.80 7.05
CA LEU A 39 10.70 36.04 6.24
C LEU A 39 10.10 34.71 5.76
N GLY A 40 9.44 33.95 6.65
CA GLY A 40 8.77 32.69 6.31
C GLY A 40 7.68 32.87 5.24
N TRP A 41 6.92 33.99 5.30
CA TRP A 41 5.91 34.33 4.30
C TRP A 41 6.50 34.60 2.91
N ILE A 42 7.60 35.31 2.85
CA ILE A 42 8.33 35.61 1.61
C ILE A 42 8.94 34.33 1.03
N ILE A 43 9.66 33.56 1.85
CA ILE A 43 10.35 32.33 1.46
C ILE A 43 9.33 31.29 0.99
N SER A 44 8.21 31.12 1.71
CA SER A 44 7.16 30.17 1.34
C SER A 44 6.58 30.44 -0.05
N GLY A 45 6.34 31.71 -0.37
CA GLY A 45 5.84 32.10 -1.68
C GLY A 45 6.83 31.84 -2.81
N PHE A 46 8.12 32.05 -2.55
CA PHE A 46 9.18 31.78 -3.52
C PHE A 46 9.35 30.27 -3.78
N LEU A 47 9.45 29.47 -2.71
CA LEU A 47 9.61 28.02 -2.82
C LEU A 47 8.38 27.35 -3.48
N ALA A 48 7.18 27.80 -3.14
CA ALA A 48 5.97 27.28 -3.76
C ALA A 48 5.97 27.47 -5.29
N ARG A 49 6.37 28.63 -5.78
CA ARG A 49 6.51 28.89 -7.24
C ARG A 49 7.56 28.00 -7.88
N LEU A 50 8.68 27.78 -7.16
CA LEU A 50 9.76 26.91 -7.65
C LEU A 50 9.27 25.46 -7.81
N VAL A 51 8.55 24.96 -6.80
CA VAL A 51 7.96 23.63 -6.79
C VAL A 51 6.90 23.49 -7.91
N GLU A 52 5.99 24.46 -8.02
CA GLU A 52 4.98 24.46 -9.10
C GLU A 52 5.63 24.40 -10.49
N SER A 53 6.62 25.24 -10.70
CA SER A 53 7.35 25.30 -11.99
C SER A 53 8.15 24.02 -12.25
N GLY A 54 8.75 23.44 -11.22
CA GLY A 54 9.47 22.18 -11.29
C GLY A 54 8.54 21.01 -11.65
N LEU A 55 7.41 20.89 -10.96
CA LEU A 55 6.41 19.83 -11.21
C LEU A 55 5.83 19.94 -12.64
N LYS A 56 5.56 21.15 -13.11
CA LYS A 56 5.10 21.37 -14.51
C LYS A 56 6.14 20.93 -15.53
N ARG A 57 7.44 21.18 -15.27
CA ARG A 57 8.53 20.80 -16.18
C ARG A 57 8.74 19.31 -16.30
N ILE A 58 8.57 18.54 -15.23
CA ILE A 58 8.71 17.07 -15.25
C ILE A 58 7.45 16.36 -15.80
N GLY A 59 6.45 17.11 -16.26
CA GLY A 59 5.24 16.52 -16.84
C GLY A 59 4.25 15.95 -15.81
N PHE A 60 4.33 16.34 -14.54
CA PHE A 60 3.44 15.89 -13.48
C PHE A 60 1.96 16.13 -13.80
N GLU A 61 1.65 17.21 -14.50
CA GLU A 61 0.30 17.52 -14.98
C GLU A 61 -0.23 16.49 -15.98
N HIS A 62 0.66 15.93 -16.83
CA HIS A 62 0.29 14.89 -17.78
C HIS A 62 -0.07 13.58 -17.07
N ALA A 63 0.70 13.18 -16.07
CA ALA A 63 0.40 12.03 -15.22
C ALA A 63 -0.92 12.24 -14.43
N ALA A 64 -1.14 13.43 -13.86
CA ALA A 64 -2.36 13.78 -13.16
C ALA A 64 -3.60 13.78 -14.05
N ASN A 65 -3.47 14.15 -15.34
CA ASN A 65 -4.55 14.05 -16.32
C ASN A 65 -4.89 12.60 -16.66
N GLN A 66 -3.88 11.76 -16.83
CA GLN A 66 -4.09 10.34 -17.10
C GLN A 66 -4.77 9.61 -15.92
N THR A 67 -4.55 10.02 -14.68
CA THR A 67 -5.19 9.44 -13.51
C THR A 67 -6.61 9.95 -13.27
N GLY A 68 -7.04 11.01 -13.97
CA GLY A 68 -8.35 11.67 -13.74
C GLY A 68 -8.35 12.58 -12.51
N ILE A 69 -7.21 12.73 -11.82
CA ILE A 69 -7.07 13.60 -10.63
C ILE A 69 -7.36 15.05 -10.99
N ASN A 70 -6.87 15.54 -12.14
CA ASN A 70 -7.17 16.89 -12.57
C ASN A 70 -8.67 17.12 -12.81
N GLY A 71 -9.41 16.10 -13.28
CA GLY A 71 -10.86 16.18 -13.42
C GLY A 71 -11.58 16.28 -12.07
N PHE A 72 -11.09 15.59 -11.05
CA PHE A 72 -11.60 15.68 -9.67
C PHE A 72 -11.27 17.02 -9.04
N VAL A 73 -10.01 17.46 -9.16
CA VAL A 73 -9.50 18.73 -8.65
C VAL A 73 -10.19 19.94 -9.30
N ALA A 74 -10.44 19.88 -10.61
CA ALA A 74 -11.15 20.92 -11.32
C ALA A 74 -12.62 21.07 -10.87
N ARG A 75 -13.23 19.98 -10.37
CA ARG A 75 -14.58 20.03 -9.77
C ARG A 75 -14.58 20.62 -8.36
N ALA A 76 -13.47 20.45 -7.62
CA ALA A 76 -13.31 20.99 -6.27
C ALA A 76 -13.03 22.50 -6.26
N GLY A 77 -12.43 23.05 -7.33
CA GLY A 77 -12.17 24.48 -7.44
C GLY A 77 -11.77 24.90 -8.86
N GLN A 78 -12.36 25.98 -9.36
CA GLN A 78 -12.04 26.50 -10.69
C GLN A 78 -10.55 26.89 -10.81
N GLY A 79 -9.83 26.26 -11.76
CA GLY A 79 -8.44 26.58 -12.08
C GLY A 79 -7.40 25.92 -11.17
N TRP A 80 -7.79 24.95 -10.37
CA TRP A 80 -6.84 24.15 -9.58
C TRP A 80 -6.23 23.04 -10.44
N SER A 81 -4.90 22.92 -10.38
CA SER A 81 -4.17 21.82 -10.99
C SER A 81 -3.43 21.02 -9.92
N ALA A 82 -3.08 19.78 -10.23
CA ALA A 82 -2.38 18.91 -9.27
C ALA A 82 -1.03 19.50 -8.84
N SER A 83 -0.29 20.12 -9.76
CA SER A 83 0.96 20.81 -9.47
C SER A 83 0.78 22.02 -8.55
N ARG A 84 -0.33 22.75 -8.70
CA ARG A 84 -0.65 23.89 -7.83
C ARG A 84 -1.02 23.43 -6.42
N ILE A 85 -1.77 22.35 -6.27
CA ILE A 85 -2.08 21.79 -4.94
C ILE A 85 -0.80 21.37 -4.22
N ALA A 86 0.10 20.65 -4.91
CA ALA A 86 1.39 20.27 -4.34
C ALA A 86 2.22 21.49 -3.90
N ALA A 87 2.26 22.55 -4.72
CA ALA A 87 2.93 23.79 -4.38
C ALA A 87 2.29 24.51 -3.17
N GLU A 88 0.96 24.49 -3.06
CA GLU A 88 0.24 25.09 -1.94
C GLU A 88 0.50 24.31 -0.63
N ILE A 89 0.59 22.98 -0.69
CA ILE A 89 1.01 22.15 0.46
C ILE A 89 2.41 22.57 0.94
N VAL A 90 3.37 22.68 0.03
CA VAL A 90 4.74 23.12 0.37
C VAL A 90 4.75 24.54 0.96
N LYS A 91 3.97 25.44 0.40
CA LYS A 91 3.83 26.81 0.90
C LYS A 91 3.31 26.84 2.33
N TRP A 92 2.24 26.07 2.62
CA TRP A 92 1.71 25.98 3.98
C TRP A 92 2.67 25.29 4.94
N PHE A 93 3.39 24.29 4.48
CA PHE A 93 4.42 23.60 5.26
C PHE A 93 5.50 24.59 5.74
N ILE A 94 6.03 25.42 4.84
CA ILE A 94 7.05 26.42 5.19
C ILE A 94 6.48 27.51 6.10
N ARG A 95 5.22 27.93 5.88
CA ARG A 95 4.55 28.88 6.77
C ARG A 95 4.38 28.31 8.17
N LEU A 96 3.99 27.06 8.30
CA LEU A 96 3.87 26.39 9.60
C LEU A 96 5.22 26.30 10.31
N ILE A 97 6.32 26.04 9.61
CA ILE A 97 7.67 26.10 10.18
C ILE A 97 7.97 27.50 10.74
N ALA A 98 7.65 28.55 9.99
CA ALA A 98 7.86 29.93 10.44
C ALA A 98 6.98 30.27 11.65
N ILE A 99 5.73 29.82 11.68
CA ILE A 99 4.81 30.01 12.81
C ILE A 99 5.33 29.25 14.04
N GLN A 100 5.80 28.02 13.87
CA GLN A 100 6.40 27.21 14.94
C GLN A 100 7.62 27.92 15.55
N ALA A 101 8.54 28.41 14.70
CA ALA A 101 9.73 29.16 15.15
C ALA A 101 9.35 30.44 15.87
N GLY A 102 8.35 31.18 15.39
CA GLY A 102 7.81 32.36 16.08
C GLY A 102 7.19 32.01 17.43
N ALA A 103 6.41 30.91 17.51
CA ALA A 103 5.82 30.48 18.77
C ALA A 103 6.89 30.06 19.81
N GLN A 104 7.97 29.41 19.36
CA GLN A 104 9.10 29.05 20.22
C GLN A 104 9.80 30.28 20.81
N ILE A 105 10.02 31.33 19.98
CA ILE A 105 10.62 32.57 20.44
C ILE A 105 9.75 33.28 21.49
N LEU A 106 8.43 33.16 21.36
CA LEU A 106 7.46 33.73 22.31
C LEU A 106 7.29 32.86 23.57
N GLY A 107 7.99 31.72 23.69
CA GLY A 107 7.85 30.78 24.82
C GLY A 107 6.54 30.01 24.83
N MET A 108 5.85 29.89 23.67
CA MET A 108 4.57 29.20 23.53
C MET A 108 4.79 27.69 23.22
N ASP A 109 5.38 26.98 24.18
CA ASP A 109 5.80 25.57 23.97
C ASP A 109 4.65 24.64 23.59
N GLN A 110 3.47 24.82 24.16
CA GLN A 110 2.30 23.98 23.83
C GLN A 110 1.84 24.19 22.39
N VAL A 111 1.83 25.44 21.91
CA VAL A 111 1.50 25.76 20.51
C VAL A 111 2.55 25.20 19.58
N SER A 112 3.82 25.32 19.92
CA SER A 112 4.93 24.77 19.14
C SER A 112 4.83 23.25 19.01
N GLN A 113 4.45 22.54 20.07
CA GLN A 113 4.25 21.07 20.03
C GLN A 113 3.11 20.67 19.10
N ILE A 114 1.98 21.38 19.14
CA ILE A 114 0.84 21.13 18.23
C ILE A 114 1.25 21.34 16.78
N ILE A 115 1.91 22.46 16.49
CA ILE A 115 2.38 22.77 15.13
C ILE A 115 3.39 21.72 14.66
N ASN A 116 4.30 21.29 15.54
CA ASN A 116 5.26 20.23 15.23
C ASN A 116 4.59 18.90 14.89
N ALA A 117 3.55 18.52 15.61
CA ALA A 117 2.76 17.32 15.29
C ALA A 117 2.14 17.41 13.87
N ILE A 118 1.61 18.58 13.51
CA ILE A 118 1.08 18.85 12.17
C ILE A 118 2.19 18.77 11.11
N LEU A 119 3.36 19.37 11.39
CA LEU A 119 4.51 19.34 10.47
C LEU A 119 5.00 17.93 10.20
N LEU A 120 5.05 17.09 11.22
CA LEU A 120 5.42 15.67 11.08
C LEU A 120 4.37 14.85 10.32
N TRP A 121 3.12 15.29 10.32
CA TRP A 121 2.03 14.63 9.60
C TRP A 121 1.98 14.97 8.10
N ILE A 122 2.41 16.18 7.69
CA ILE A 122 2.37 16.61 6.28
C ILE A 122 3.15 15.69 5.33
N PRO A 123 4.37 15.20 5.63
CA PRO A 123 5.06 14.24 4.78
C PRO A 123 4.25 12.95 4.58
N ASN A 124 3.56 12.47 5.61
CA ASN A 124 2.70 11.30 5.53
C ASN A 124 1.51 11.55 4.58
N LEU A 125 0.95 12.76 4.60
CA LEU A 125 -0.10 13.17 3.65
C LEU A 125 0.39 13.12 2.19
N VAL A 126 1.62 13.59 1.93
CA VAL A 126 2.21 13.53 0.59
C VAL A 126 2.39 12.08 0.14
N VAL A 127 2.91 11.21 1.02
CA VAL A 127 3.07 9.78 0.71
C VAL A 127 1.71 9.11 0.48
N ALA A 128 0.70 9.40 1.29
CA ALA A 128 -0.66 8.89 1.11
C ALA A 128 -1.23 9.29 -0.26
N LEU A 129 -1.03 10.54 -0.67
CA LEU A 129 -1.46 11.01 -1.99
C LEU A 129 -0.76 10.25 -3.13
N VAL A 130 0.55 10.01 -3.00
CA VAL A 130 1.32 9.22 -3.98
C VAL A 130 0.78 7.79 -4.06
N ILE A 131 0.49 7.16 -2.91
CA ILE A 131 -0.10 5.81 -2.86
C ILE A 131 -1.43 5.76 -3.62
N VAL A 132 -2.31 6.73 -3.42
CA VAL A 132 -3.59 6.79 -4.15
C VAL A 132 -3.38 6.94 -5.65
N VAL A 133 -2.48 7.84 -6.07
CA VAL A 133 -2.15 8.08 -7.50
C VAL A 133 -1.63 6.80 -8.15
N VAL A 134 -0.64 6.17 -7.53
CA VAL A 134 -0.05 4.91 -8.01
C VAL A 134 -1.09 3.80 -8.01
N GLY A 135 -1.91 3.71 -6.97
CA GLY A 135 -2.99 2.73 -6.86
C GLY A 135 -4.02 2.85 -7.99
N VAL A 136 -4.41 4.07 -8.34
CA VAL A 136 -5.31 4.32 -9.50
C VAL A 136 -4.66 3.88 -10.81
N LEU A 137 -3.36 4.16 -11.01
CA LEU A 137 -2.63 3.74 -12.21
C LEU A 137 -2.57 2.21 -12.30
N ILE A 138 -2.17 1.54 -11.23
CA ILE A 138 -2.13 0.07 -11.15
C ILE A 138 -3.53 -0.50 -11.37
N GLY A 139 -4.55 0.06 -10.73
CA GLY A 139 -5.94 -0.38 -10.89
C GLY A 139 -6.41 -0.33 -12.34
N ARG A 140 -6.04 0.70 -13.10
CA ARG A 140 -6.35 0.80 -14.53
C ARG A 140 -5.64 -0.27 -15.36
N VAL A 141 -4.37 -0.52 -15.09
CA VAL A 141 -3.60 -1.57 -15.78
C VAL A 141 -4.23 -2.94 -15.51
N VAL A 142 -4.52 -3.25 -14.24
CA VAL A 142 -5.17 -4.51 -13.85
C VAL A 142 -6.54 -4.65 -14.50
N GLY A 143 -7.39 -3.62 -14.42
CA GLY A 143 -8.70 -3.62 -15.07
C GLY A 143 -8.61 -3.81 -16.59
N GLY A 144 -7.65 -3.14 -17.25
CA GLY A 144 -7.40 -3.31 -18.69
C GLY A 144 -6.98 -4.74 -19.05
N THR A 145 -6.08 -5.34 -18.28
CA THR A 145 -5.63 -6.73 -18.47
C THR A 145 -6.79 -7.71 -18.28
N VAL A 146 -7.58 -7.53 -17.22
CA VAL A 146 -8.77 -8.38 -16.96
C VAL A 146 -9.78 -8.24 -18.10
N ARG A 147 -10.03 -7.02 -18.57
CA ARG A 147 -10.94 -6.80 -19.70
C ARG A 147 -10.48 -7.53 -20.96
N ALA A 148 -9.21 -7.42 -21.31
CA ALA A 148 -8.65 -8.10 -22.48
C ALA A 148 -8.82 -9.62 -22.38
N SER A 149 -8.38 -10.22 -21.27
CA SER A 149 -8.46 -11.66 -21.05
C SER A 149 -9.91 -12.18 -21.04
N THR A 150 -10.83 -11.47 -20.37
CA THR A 150 -12.24 -11.91 -20.28
C THR A 150 -13.00 -11.72 -21.60
N SER A 151 -12.62 -10.75 -22.43
CA SER A 151 -13.17 -10.56 -23.76
C SER A 151 -12.74 -11.69 -24.71
N GLU A 152 -11.49 -12.12 -24.64
CA GLU A 152 -10.96 -13.25 -25.44
C GLU A 152 -11.64 -14.57 -25.06
N MET A 153 -12.01 -14.75 -23.78
CA MET A 153 -12.75 -15.92 -23.30
C MET A 153 -14.23 -15.91 -23.64
N GLY A 154 -14.75 -14.85 -24.25
CA GLY A 154 -16.17 -14.73 -24.62
C GLY A 154 -17.12 -14.61 -23.43
N LEU A 155 -16.66 -14.13 -22.28
CA LEU A 155 -17.50 -13.99 -21.08
C LEU A 155 -18.57 -12.91 -21.29
N ALA A 156 -19.76 -13.13 -20.72
CA ALA A 156 -20.95 -12.30 -20.94
C ALA A 156 -20.78 -10.83 -20.48
N ASN A 157 -19.93 -10.53 -19.49
CA ASN A 157 -19.76 -9.20 -18.93
C ASN A 157 -18.31 -8.88 -18.58
N PRO A 158 -17.42 -8.70 -19.58
CA PRO A 158 -16.00 -8.38 -19.33
C PRO A 158 -15.80 -7.04 -18.61
N GLU A 159 -16.69 -6.07 -18.85
CA GLU A 159 -16.67 -4.75 -18.21
C GLU A 159 -16.87 -4.82 -16.68
N LEU A 160 -17.77 -5.68 -16.24
CA LEU A 160 -18.08 -5.84 -14.81
C LEU A 160 -16.90 -6.45 -14.07
N LEU A 161 -16.26 -7.48 -14.64
CA LEU A 161 -15.09 -8.13 -14.05
C LEU A 161 -13.88 -7.18 -14.03
N ALA A 162 -13.64 -6.48 -15.12
CA ALA A 162 -12.59 -5.47 -15.21
C ALA A 162 -12.79 -4.33 -14.21
N GLY A 163 -14.03 -3.83 -14.09
CA GLY A 163 -14.40 -2.81 -13.12
C GLY A 163 -14.21 -3.30 -11.68
N ALA A 164 -14.65 -4.51 -11.36
CA ALA A 164 -14.48 -5.08 -10.03
C ALA A 164 -13.00 -5.20 -9.67
N ALA A 165 -12.15 -5.71 -10.57
CA ALA A 165 -10.71 -5.82 -10.36
C ALA A 165 -10.06 -4.44 -10.18
N GLN A 166 -10.41 -3.47 -11.02
CA GLN A 166 -9.90 -2.11 -10.91
C GLN A 166 -10.26 -1.45 -9.58
N TYR A 167 -11.54 -1.50 -9.20
CA TYR A 167 -12.00 -0.89 -7.94
C TYR A 167 -11.47 -1.60 -6.71
N ALA A 168 -11.25 -2.91 -6.76
CA ALA A 168 -10.60 -3.65 -5.68
C ALA A 168 -9.18 -3.12 -5.43
N VAL A 169 -8.37 -2.90 -6.48
CA VAL A 169 -7.03 -2.33 -6.36
C VAL A 169 -7.08 -0.90 -5.83
N ILE A 170 -8.02 -0.08 -6.33
CA ILE A 170 -8.18 1.31 -5.85
C ILE A 170 -8.60 1.33 -4.38
N ALA A 171 -9.54 0.48 -3.96
CA ALA A 171 -9.95 0.37 -2.57
C ALA A 171 -8.77 -0.02 -1.65
N PHE A 172 -7.95 -0.99 -2.09
CA PHE A 172 -6.73 -1.37 -1.38
C PHE A 172 -5.76 -0.19 -1.24
N ALA A 173 -5.54 0.56 -2.32
CA ALA A 173 -4.67 1.75 -2.30
C ALA A 173 -5.22 2.85 -1.36
N VAL A 174 -6.53 3.05 -1.31
CA VAL A 174 -7.17 4.00 -0.38
C VAL A 174 -6.96 3.56 1.06
N VAL A 175 -7.15 2.28 1.38
CA VAL A 175 -6.89 1.74 2.74
C VAL A 175 -5.43 1.93 3.12
N ALA A 176 -4.49 1.64 2.21
CA ALA A 176 -3.06 1.85 2.44
C ALA A 176 -2.72 3.33 2.67
N ALA A 177 -3.34 4.24 1.90
CA ALA A 177 -3.17 5.68 2.07
C ALA A 177 -3.72 6.18 3.42
N LEU A 178 -4.87 5.68 3.87
CA LEU A 178 -5.42 5.99 5.18
C LEU A 178 -4.52 5.49 6.32
N GLY A 179 -3.93 4.30 6.17
CA GLY A 179 -2.92 3.78 7.10
C GLY A 179 -1.70 4.70 7.19
N GLN A 180 -1.24 5.25 6.06
CA GLN A 180 -0.11 6.20 6.03
C GLN A 180 -0.41 7.51 6.78
N LEU A 181 -1.68 7.92 6.81
CA LEU A 181 -2.11 9.10 7.55
C LEU A 181 -2.22 8.88 9.07
N GLY A 182 -2.17 7.63 9.53
CA GLY A 182 -2.37 7.27 10.94
C GLY A 182 -3.80 7.53 11.44
N ILE A 183 -4.78 7.73 10.53
CA ILE A 183 -6.16 8.03 10.88
C ILE A 183 -6.88 6.71 11.19
N ALA A 184 -7.28 6.53 12.44
CA ALA A 184 -8.06 5.36 12.88
C ALA A 184 -7.50 4.02 12.37
N GLU A 185 -6.18 3.89 12.33
CA GLU A 185 -5.44 2.75 11.74
C GLU A 185 -5.98 1.40 12.23
N THR A 186 -6.21 1.28 13.53
CA THR A 186 -6.75 0.04 14.12
C THR A 186 -8.14 -0.29 13.58
N VAL A 187 -9.02 0.70 13.43
CA VAL A 187 -10.40 0.49 12.96
C VAL A 187 -10.39 0.11 11.48
N ILE A 188 -9.65 0.86 10.68
CA ILE A 188 -9.53 0.62 9.23
C ILE A 188 -8.92 -0.76 8.97
N ASN A 189 -7.85 -1.12 9.69
CA ASN A 189 -7.18 -2.40 9.53
C ASN A 189 -8.09 -3.57 9.95
N THR A 190 -8.82 -3.42 11.05
CA THR A 190 -9.79 -4.44 11.51
C THR A 190 -10.92 -4.63 10.49
N LEU A 191 -11.50 -3.55 9.97
CA LEU A 191 -12.54 -3.61 8.95
C LEU A 191 -12.00 -4.24 7.65
N PHE A 192 -10.80 -3.84 7.22
CA PHE A 192 -10.17 -4.38 6.03
C PHE A 192 -9.91 -5.88 6.14
N ILE A 193 -9.32 -6.34 7.26
CA ILE A 193 -9.11 -7.77 7.54
C ILE A 193 -10.44 -8.51 7.55
N GLY A 194 -11.48 -7.93 8.15
CA GLY A 194 -12.83 -8.51 8.18
C GLY A 194 -13.41 -8.70 6.78
N ILE A 195 -13.34 -7.68 5.93
CA ILE A 195 -13.84 -7.74 4.54
C ILE A 195 -13.03 -8.73 3.70
N VAL A 196 -11.70 -8.65 3.75
CA VAL A 196 -10.81 -9.57 3.00
C VAL A 196 -11.01 -11.01 3.48
N GLY A 197 -11.14 -11.20 4.81
CA GLY A 197 -11.42 -12.51 5.40
C GLY A 197 -12.76 -13.07 4.97
N ALA A 198 -13.81 -12.25 4.93
CA ALA A 198 -15.13 -12.68 4.46
C ALA A 198 -15.10 -13.07 2.97
N VAL A 199 -14.44 -12.28 2.12
CA VAL A 199 -14.26 -12.59 0.70
C VAL A 199 -13.45 -13.88 0.52
N ALA A 200 -12.34 -14.03 1.23
CA ALA A 200 -11.51 -15.24 1.18
C ALA A 200 -12.29 -16.49 1.61
N LEU A 201 -13.09 -16.39 2.68
CA LEU A 201 -13.96 -17.48 3.12
C LEU A 201 -15.04 -17.80 2.08
N ALA A 202 -15.66 -16.78 1.48
CA ALA A 202 -16.65 -16.98 0.42
C ALA A 202 -16.05 -17.74 -0.77
N PHE A 203 -14.86 -17.37 -1.22
CA PHE A 203 -14.12 -18.08 -2.26
C PHE A 203 -13.74 -19.50 -1.82
N ALA A 204 -13.23 -19.69 -0.61
CA ALA A 204 -12.85 -21.00 -0.10
C ALA A 204 -14.05 -21.96 -0.05
N ILE A 205 -15.22 -21.45 0.36
CA ILE A 205 -16.46 -22.22 0.38
C ILE A 205 -16.94 -22.52 -1.04
N ALA A 206 -17.00 -21.51 -1.91
CA ALA A 206 -17.47 -21.68 -3.29
C ALA A 206 -16.62 -22.69 -4.07
N PHE A 207 -15.29 -22.56 -4.01
CA PHE A 207 -14.37 -23.48 -4.70
C PHE A 207 -14.21 -24.81 -3.97
N GLY A 208 -14.25 -24.81 -2.62
CA GLY A 208 -14.17 -26.02 -1.82
C GLY A 208 -15.35 -26.95 -2.03
N PHE A 209 -16.57 -26.42 -1.97
CA PHE A 209 -17.77 -27.22 -2.25
C PHE A 209 -17.99 -27.48 -3.73
N GLY A 210 -17.80 -26.45 -4.60
CA GLY A 210 -17.96 -26.58 -6.04
C GLY A 210 -16.89 -27.46 -6.71
N GLY A 211 -15.66 -27.46 -6.20
CA GLY A 211 -14.55 -28.24 -6.72
C GLY A 211 -14.50 -29.68 -6.21
N ARG A 212 -15.34 -30.06 -5.24
CA ARG A 212 -15.30 -31.38 -4.60
C ARG A 212 -15.51 -32.52 -5.61
N GLU A 213 -16.41 -32.33 -6.57
CA GLU A 213 -16.75 -33.36 -7.58
C GLU A 213 -15.58 -33.56 -8.56
N VAL A 214 -14.98 -32.48 -9.04
CA VAL A 214 -13.80 -32.52 -9.91
C VAL A 214 -12.59 -33.13 -9.19
N ALA A 215 -12.36 -32.78 -7.93
CA ALA A 215 -11.31 -33.38 -7.13
C ALA A 215 -11.54 -34.90 -6.91
N ALA A 216 -12.78 -35.31 -6.68
CA ALA A 216 -13.13 -36.71 -6.52
C ALA A 216 -12.90 -37.49 -7.82
N GLU A 217 -13.22 -36.92 -8.98
CA GLU A 217 -13.02 -37.55 -10.31
C GLU A 217 -11.52 -37.72 -10.62
N ILE A 218 -10.72 -36.67 -10.40
CA ILE A 218 -9.26 -36.74 -10.57
C ILE A 218 -8.64 -37.79 -9.64
N THR A 219 -9.07 -37.85 -8.39
CA THR A 219 -8.56 -38.82 -7.41
C THR A 219 -8.93 -40.23 -7.78
N ARG A 220 -10.16 -40.49 -8.26
CA ARG A 220 -10.58 -41.79 -8.78
C ARG A 220 -9.75 -42.19 -9.97
N GLY A 221 -9.52 -41.30 -10.94
CA GLY A 221 -8.70 -41.61 -12.12
C GLY A 221 -7.26 -41.99 -11.75
N TRP A 222 -6.67 -41.36 -10.76
CA TRP A 222 -5.34 -41.76 -10.25
C TRP A 222 -5.36 -43.14 -9.56
N TYR A 223 -6.39 -43.37 -8.74
CA TYR A 223 -6.54 -44.65 -8.05
C TYR A 223 -6.75 -45.83 -9.03
N GLU A 224 -7.62 -45.68 -10.04
CA GLU A 224 -7.86 -46.65 -11.08
C GLU A 224 -6.62 -46.88 -11.96
N SER A 225 -5.88 -45.82 -12.29
CA SER A 225 -4.62 -45.94 -13.03
C SER A 225 -3.55 -46.70 -12.23
N GLY A 226 -3.49 -46.49 -10.92
CA GLY A 226 -2.58 -47.21 -10.01
C GLY A 226 -2.93 -48.70 -9.90
N GLN A 227 -4.20 -49.04 -9.80
CA GLN A 227 -4.66 -50.47 -9.78
C GLN A 227 -4.40 -51.16 -11.10
N GLY A 228 -4.70 -50.48 -12.23
CA GLY A 228 -4.45 -51.07 -13.56
C GLY A 228 -2.96 -51.31 -13.85
N ALA A 229 -2.06 -50.52 -13.29
CA ALA A 229 -0.61 -50.79 -13.36
C ALA A 229 -0.22 -52.04 -12.54
N GLY A 230 -0.81 -52.20 -11.35
CA GLY A 230 -0.56 -53.38 -10.50
C GLY A 230 -1.03 -54.67 -11.14
N GLU A 231 -2.21 -54.69 -11.75
CA GLU A 231 -2.78 -55.85 -12.45
C GLU A 231 -1.95 -56.24 -13.69
N LYS A 232 -1.48 -55.25 -14.46
CA LYS A 232 -0.57 -55.50 -15.58
C LYS A 232 0.75 -56.12 -15.12
N ILE A 233 1.35 -55.65 -14.04
CA ILE A 233 2.57 -56.21 -13.48
C ILE A 233 2.33 -57.66 -13.00
N ALA A 234 1.22 -57.92 -12.33
CA ALA A 234 0.86 -59.27 -11.89
C ALA A 234 0.67 -60.22 -13.07
N THR A 235 -0.03 -59.80 -14.12
CA THR A 235 -0.25 -60.57 -15.34
C THR A 235 1.06 -60.84 -16.09
N TYR A 236 1.98 -59.89 -16.15
CA TYR A 236 3.32 -60.12 -16.73
C TYR A 236 4.16 -61.08 -15.90
N ALA A 237 4.09 -61.00 -14.59
CA ALA A 237 4.81 -61.92 -13.69
C ALA A 237 4.29 -63.37 -13.84
N GLU A 238 2.98 -63.54 -13.93
CA GLU A 238 2.34 -64.85 -14.13
C GLU A 238 2.68 -65.45 -15.51
N ARG A 239 2.62 -64.67 -16.58
CA ARG A 239 3.07 -65.10 -17.91
C ARG A 239 4.53 -65.57 -17.92
N ARG A 240 5.43 -64.84 -17.30
CA ARG A 240 6.85 -65.21 -17.16
C ARG A 240 7.03 -66.49 -16.36
N ARG A 241 6.17 -66.73 -15.37
CA ARG A 241 6.20 -67.99 -14.58
C ARG A 241 5.79 -69.16 -15.40
N VAL A 242 4.69 -69.03 -16.12
CA VAL A 242 4.17 -70.13 -17.05
C VAL A 242 5.17 -70.40 -18.17
N ASP A 243 5.80 -69.37 -18.75
CA ASP A 243 6.82 -69.53 -19.79
C ASP A 243 8.08 -70.27 -19.26
N ARG A 244 8.52 -69.95 -18.03
CA ARG A 244 9.63 -70.68 -17.38
C ARG A 244 9.30 -72.13 -17.09
N GLU A 245 8.07 -72.44 -16.64
CA GLU A 245 7.61 -73.82 -16.43
C GLU A 245 7.59 -74.60 -17.73
N ARG A 246 7.07 -73.99 -18.81
CA ARG A 246 7.04 -74.62 -20.15
C ARG A 246 8.46 -74.89 -20.68
N LEU A 247 9.40 -74.00 -20.51
CA LEU A 247 10.79 -74.17 -20.92
C LEU A 247 11.50 -75.26 -20.06
N ALA A 248 11.19 -75.34 -18.78
CA ALA A 248 11.71 -76.38 -17.88
C ALA A 248 11.17 -77.74 -18.23
N VAL A 249 9.91 -77.87 -18.66
CA VAL A 249 9.28 -79.17 -19.12
C VAL A 249 9.77 -79.59 -20.52
N ALA A 250 10.10 -78.63 -21.39
CA ALA A 250 10.64 -78.88 -22.74
C ALA A 250 12.11 -79.27 -22.79
N GLY A 251 12.81 -79.21 -21.64
CA GLY A 251 14.22 -79.69 -21.58
C GLY A 251 15.24 -78.74 -22.28
N GLU A 252 14.80 -77.55 -22.68
CA GLU A 252 15.73 -76.60 -23.29
C GLU A 252 16.51 -75.85 -22.20
N PRO A 253 17.87 -75.70 -22.29
CA PRO A 253 18.65 -74.96 -21.37
C PRO A 253 18.28 -73.47 -21.51
N VAL A 254 18.00 -72.81 -20.40
CA VAL A 254 17.73 -71.37 -20.31
C VAL A 254 18.98 -70.69 -20.83
N GLY A 255 18.92 -70.34 -22.15
CA GLY A 255 20.04 -69.64 -22.81
C GLY A 255 20.24 -68.24 -22.25
N SER A 256 21.46 -68.03 -21.79
CA SER A 256 22.03 -66.75 -21.41
C SER A 256 21.96 -65.73 -22.56
N GLY A 257 21.45 -64.56 -22.28
CA GLY A 257 21.94 -63.34 -22.93
C GLY A 257 21.26 -62.92 -24.20
N THR A 258 20.20 -62.11 -24.03
CA THR A 258 19.99 -61.04 -25.02
C THR A 258 20.48 -59.72 -24.39
N THR A 259 21.73 -59.38 -24.74
CA THR A 259 22.27 -58.05 -24.48
C THR A 259 21.44 -57.03 -25.24
N ILE A 260 20.67 -56.24 -24.51
CA ILE A 260 19.99 -55.06 -25.06
C ILE A 260 21.10 -54.05 -25.41
N ARG A 261 21.31 -53.88 -26.70
CA ARG A 261 22.17 -52.82 -27.25
C ARG A 261 21.44 -51.48 -27.11
N PRO A 262 22.02 -50.47 -26.47
CA PRO A 262 21.38 -49.14 -26.42
C PRO A 262 21.38 -48.54 -27.84
N ALA A 263 20.19 -48.22 -28.34
CA ALA A 263 20.00 -47.42 -29.53
C ALA A 263 20.18 -45.95 -29.16
N GLY A 264 21.21 -45.33 -29.69
CA GLY A 264 21.36 -43.90 -29.53
C GLY A 264 22.73 -43.34 -29.83
N GLU A 265 23.16 -43.39 -31.07
CA GLU A 265 24.09 -42.41 -31.65
C GLU A 265 23.80 -42.31 -33.15
N ARG A 266 23.07 -41.29 -33.51
CA ARG A 266 23.16 -40.70 -34.85
C ARG A 266 23.28 -39.21 -34.70
N SER A 267 24.41 -38.71 -35.17
CA SER A 267 24.84 -37.37 -35.52
C SER A 267 23.74 -36.41 -35.98
#